data_494ace184af96454fe8fe7ab638bc559
#
_entry.id   494ace184af96454fe8fe7ab638bc559
#
_cell.length_a   1.000
_cell.length_b   1.000
_cell.length_c   1.000
_cell.angle_alpha   90.00
_cell.angle_beta   90.00
_cell.angle_gamma   90.00
#
_symmetry.space_group_name_H-M   'P 1'
#
loop_
_entity.id
_entity.type
_entity.pdbx_description
1 polymer ?
#
loop_
_entity_poly.entity_id
_entity_poly.type
_entity_poly.pdbx_seq_one_letter_code
_entity_poly.pdbx_strand_id
1 'polypeptide(L)'
;MIFYDANGGPRRWMLAGSLLLNLFLVAVVGGQYLRHREGNAPVLMRVLQHVTSRLDSKDAEAFRTVLRQEAPRYAQAQENLARARAEIDRQLLAPQFDPVATRAAMQQWRAAWNVFVGTFSDALVEAMGRLSPAGRRALVSAAPHQRPDL
;
A
#
# COMPACT_ATOMS: atom_id res chain seq x y z
N MET A 1 -33.67 54.34 19.19
CA MET A 1 -33.17 53.34 20.16
C MET A 1 -33.34 51.99 19.49
N ILE A 2 -32.29 51.53 18.86
CA ILE A 2 -32.27 50.29 18.02
C ILE A 2 -31.51 49.24 18.85
N PHE A 3 -32.25 48.25 19.33
CA PHE A 3 -31.65 47.10 20.00
C PHE A 3 -31.12 46.14 18.91
N TYR A 4 -29.81 46.04 18.86
CA TYR A 4 -29.10 45.03 18.06
C TYR A 4 -29.11 43.72 18.82
N ASP A 5 -29.90 42.76 18.34
CA ASP A 5 -30.07 41.44 18.94
C ASP A 5 -28.88 40.56 18.50
N ALA A 6 -27.83 40.51 19.31
CA ALA A 6 -26.61 39.74 19.09
C ALA A 6 -26.74 38.30 19.65
N ASN A 7 -27.81 37.59 19.34
CA ASN A 7 -28.03 36.20 19.71
C ASN A 7 -27.79 35.25 18.51
N GLY A 8 -26.57 35.25 18.02
CA GLY A 8 -26.02 34.18 17.19
C GLY A 8 -25.71 32.94 18.02
N GLY A 9 -26.76 32.36 18.63
CA GLY A 9 -26.69 31.32 19.62
C GLY A 9 -25.95 30.05 19.23
N PRO A 10 -25.72 29.11 20.19
CA PRO A 10 -24.91 27.87 20.10
C PRO A 10 -25.32 26.98 18.91
N ARG A 11 -26.51 27.13 18.36
CA ARG A 11 -27.04 26.42 17.21
C ARG A 11 -26.25 26.64 15.91
N ARG A 12 -25.70 27.87 15.68
CA ARG A 12 -24.85 28.17 14.49
C ARG A 12 -23.49 27.50 14.60
N TRP A 13 -22.91 27.43 15.77
CA TRP A 13 -21.68 26.71 16.04
C TRP A 13 -21.85 25.20 15.94
N MET A 14 -22.99 24.66 16.38
CA MET A 14 -23.35 23.25 16.19
C MET A 14 -23.50 22.90 14.72
N LEU A 15 -24.14 23.76 13.92
CA LEU A 15 -24.28 23.53 12.47
C LEU A 15 -22.91 23.64 11.75
N ALA A 16 -22.07 24.60 12.13
CA ALA A 16 -20.71 24.70 11.60
C ALA A 16 -19.84 23.50 11.98
N GLY A 17 -19.92 23.04 13.22
CA GLY A 17 -19.22 21.84 13.68
C GLY A 17 -19.69 20.58 12.96
N SER A 18 -20.98 20.41 12.76
CA SER A 18 -21.56 19.29 11.99
C SER A 18 -21.13 19.31 10.52
N LEU A 19 -21.09 20.48 9.89
CA LEU A 19 -20.64 20.64 8.51
C LEU A 19 -19.14 20.32 8.36
N LEU A 20 -18.30 20.79 9.30
CA LEU A 20 -16.87 20.47 9.32
C LEU A 20 -16.63 18.98 9.54
N LEU A 21 -17.38 18.34 10.43
CA LEU A 21 -17.28 16.90 10.68
C LEU A 21 -17.69 16.09 9.44
N ASN A 22 -18.77 16.50 8.75
CA ASN A 22 -19.18 15.85 7.51
C ASN A 22 -18.16 16.04 6.39
N LEU A 23 -17.58 17.23 6.23
CA LEU A 23 -16.51 17.50 5.27
C LEU A 23 -15.25 16.67 5.59
N PHE A 24 -14.90 16.55 6.88
CA PHE A 24 -13.79 15.71 7.31
C PHE A 24 -14.05 14.23 7.01
N LEU A 25 -15.25 13.71 7.31
CA LEU A 25 -15.64 12.34 6.97
C LEU A 25 -15.62 12.10 5.45
N VAL A 26 -16.13 13.02 4.65
CA VAL A 26 -16.08 12.93 3.18
C VAL A 26 -14.63 12.95 2.69
N ALA A 27 -13.75 13.77 3.27
CA ALA A 27 -12.34 13.81 2.92
C ALA A 27 -11.60 12.51 3.32
N VAL A 28 -11.91 11.95 4.49
CA VAL A 28 -11.32 10.67 4.95
C VAL A 28 -11.83 9.50 4.11
N VAL A 29 -13.14 9.38 3.93
CA VAL A 29 -13.76 8.30 3.13
C VAL A 29 -13.40 8.44 1.66
N GLY A 30 -13.46 9.66 1.11
CA GLY A 30 -13.06 9.94 -0.27
C GLY A 30 -11.56 9.70 -0.49
N GLY A 31 -10.72 10.09 0.45
CA GLY A 31 -9.28 9.82 0.41
C GLY A 31 -8.96 8.32 0.50
N GLN A 32 -9.70 7.55 1.30
CA GLN A 32 -9.59 6.09 1.34
C GLN A 32 -10.11 5.45 0.04
N TYR A 33 -11.22 5.93 -0.53
CA TYR A 33 -11.77 5.44 -1.78
C TYR A 33 -10.85 5.69 -2.99
N LEU A 34 -10.22 6.87 -3.05
CA LEU A 34 -9.22 7.19 -4.07
C LEU A 34 -7.95 6.34 -3.90
N ARG A 35 -7.51 6.07 -2.67
CA ARG A 35 -6.40 5.16 -2.39
C ARG A 35 -6.71 3.70 -2.74
N HIS A 36 -7.98 3.27 -2.68
CA HIS A 36 -8.39 1.92 -3.07
C HIS A 36 -8.47 1.74 -4.59
N ARG A 37 -8.68 2.81 -5.36
CA ARG A 37 -8.65 2.78 -6.83
C ARG A 37 -7.23 2.72 -7.41
N GLU A 38 -6.26 3.25 -6.70
CA GLU A 38 -4.85 3.09 -7.03
C GLU A 38 -4.39 1.75 -6.46
N GLY A 39 -4.66 0.66 -7.17
CA GLY A 39 -4.39 -0.72 -6.77
C GLY A 39 -3.01 -0.94 -6.13
N ASN A 40 -2.73 -2.13 -5.60
CA ASN A 40 -1.55 -2.57 -4.85
C ASN A 40 -0.16 -2.16 -5.43
N ALA A 41 -0.12 -1.54 -6.61
CA ALA A 41 1.04 -0.90 -7.22
C ALA A 41 1.71 0.20 -6.36
N PRO A 42 0.99 1.05 -5.59
CA PRO A 42 1.65 2.18 -4.93
C PRO A 42 2.62 1.79 -3.80
N VAL A 43 2.38 0.71 -3.06
CA VAL A 43 3.28 0.33 -1.94
C VAL A 43 4.59 -0.23 -2.48
N LEU A 44 4.52 -1.16 -3.43
CA LEU A 44 5.69 -1.75 -4.07
C LEU A 44 6.49 -0.68 -4.82
N MET A 45 5.82 0.18 -5.59
CA MET A 45 6.47 1.29 -6.32
C MET A 45 7.12 2.31 -5.37
N ARG A 46 6.50 2.62 -4.23
CA ARG A 46 7.12 3.48 -3.20
C ARG A 46 8.36 2.85 -2.60
N VAL A 47 8.31 1.56 -2.27
CA VAL A 47 9.48 0.82 -1.77
C VAL A 47 10.59 0.83 -2.81
N LEU A 48 10.29 0.52 -4.07
CA LEU A 48 11.26 0.55 -5.16
C LEU A 48 11.84 1.96 -5.40
N GLN A 49 11.01 3.01 -5.37
CA GLN A 49 11.47 4.39 -5.45
C GLN A 49 12.40 4.75 -4.28
N HIS A 50 12.03 4.36 -3.05
CA HIS A 50 12.86 4.59 -1.88
C HIS A 50 14.21 3.86 -1.97
N VAL A 51 14.21 2.62 -2.43
CA VAL A 51 15.43 1.85 -2.68
C VAL A 51 16.29 2.52 -3.74
N THR A 52 15.72 2.87 -4.89
CA THR A 52 16.48 3.44 -6.03
C THR A 52 16.95 4.87 -5.78
N SER A 53 16.29 5.65 -4.92
CA SER A 53 16.73 7.01 -4.56
C SER A 53 18.04 7.05 -3.76
N ARG A 54 18.48 5.92 -3.22
CA ARG A 54 19.72 5.79 -2.44
C ARG A 54 20.90 5.22 -3.26
N LEU A 55 20.62 4.77 -4.47
CA LEU A 55 21.62 4.30 -5.40
C LEU A 55 22.13 5.44 -6.27
N ASP A 56 23.36 5.34 -6.74
CA ASP A 56 23.82 6.21 -7.83
C ASP A 56 23.01 5.96 -9.10
N SER A 57 23.13 6.85 -10.08
CA SER A 57 22.33 6.80 -11.31
C SER A 57 22.53 5.50 -12.10
N LYS A 58 23.77 4.97 -12.13
CA LYS A 58 24.14 3.75 -12.85
C LYS A 58 23.55 2.51 -12.18
N ASP A 59 23.73 2.38 -10.88
CA ASP A 59 23.18 1.27 -10.09
C ASP A 59 21.62 1.32 -10.08
N ALA A 60 21.03 2.50 -9.95
CA ALA A 60 19.59 2.67 -10.00
C ALA A 60 18.98 2.24 -11.34
N GLU A 61 19.65 2.57 -12.47
CA GLU A 61 19.19 2.16 -13.79
C GLU A 61 19.39 0.65 -14.03
N ALA A 62 20.51 0.09 -13.60
CA ALA A 62 20.76 -1.35 -13.67
C ALA A 62 19.70 -2.13 -12.88
N PHE A 63 19.39 -1.69 -11.66
CA PHE A 63 18.37 -2.28 -10.81
C PHE A 63 16.98 -2.24 -11.45
N ARG A 64 16.55 -1.07 -11.96
CA ARG A 64 15.25 -0.92 -12.63
C ARG A 64 15.16 -1.77 -13.90
N THR A 65 16.25 -1.88 -14.65
CA THR A 65 16.27 -2.64 -15.90
C THR A 65 16.03 -4.12 -15.62
N VAL A 66 16.70 -4.70 -14.62
CA VAL A 66 16.48 -6.10 -14.25
C VAL A 66 15.05 -6.33 -13.77
N LEU A 67 14.52 -5.47 -12.90
CA LEU A 67 13.15 -5.62 -12.44
C LEU A 67 12.12 -5.53 -13.58
N ARG A 68 12.35 -4.69 -14.59
CA ARG A 68 11.50 -4.65 -15.79
C ARG A 68 11.61 -5.93 -16.62
N GLN A 69 12.80 -6.51 -16.75
CA GLN A 69 13.02 -7.77 -17.45
C GLN A 69 12.36 -8.96 -16.75
N GLU A 70 12.40 -8.97 -15.41
CA GLU A 70 11.80 -10.01 -14.57
C GLU A 70 10.28 -9.81 -14.36
N ALA A 71 9.72 -8.64 -14.73
CA ALA A 71 8.31 -8.32 -14.52
C ALA A 71 7.34 -9.40 -15.01
N PRO A 72 7.52 -10.03 -16.20
CA PRO A 72 6.61 -11.07 -16.67
C PRO A 72 6.55 -12.29 -15.73
N ARG A 73 7.65 -12.59 -15.00
CA ARG A 73 7.73 -13.75 -14.09
C ARG A 73 6.83 -13.58 -12.86
N TYR A 74 6.78 -12.37 -12.28
CA TYR A 74 5.95 -12.14 -11.09
C TYR A 74 4.60 -11.49 -11.38
N ALA A 75 4.35 -11.02 -12.61
CA ALA A 75 3.06 -10.42 -12.99
C ALA A 75 1.89 -11.38 -12.80
N GLN A 76 2.03 -12.63 -13.23
CA GLN A 76 1.00 -13.65 -13.07
C GLN A 76 0.73 -13.98 -11.59
N ALA A 77 1.79 -14.03 -10.77
CA ALA A 77 1.65 -14.23 -9.32
C ALA A 77 0.96 -13.04 -8.65
N GLN A 78 1.24 -11.82 -9.10
CA GLN A 78 0.57 -10.60 -8.64
C GLN A 78 -0.92 -10.59 -8.97
N GLU A 79 -1.30 -10.98 -10.19
CA GLU A 79 -2.71 -11.11 -10.58
C GLU A 79 -3.44 -12.18 -9.76
N ASN A 80 -2.79 -13.34 -9.53
CA ASN A 80 -3.34 -14.40 -8.69
C ASN A 80 -3.58 -13.91 -7.26
N LEU A 81 -2.64 -13.16 -6.71
CA LEU A 81 -2.77 -12.54 -5.37
C LEU A 81 -3.92 -11.55 -5.32
N ALA A 82 -4.07 -10.70 -6.34
CA ALA A 82 -5.18 -9.75 -6.42
C ALA A 82 -6.54 -10.46 -6.50
N ARG A 83 -6.65 -11.54 -7.30
CA ARG A 83 -7.87 -12.37 -7.38
C ARG A 83 -8.21 -13.04 -6.04
N ALA A 84 -7.21 -13.59 -5.37
CA ALA A 84 -7.40 -14.22 -4.07
C ALA A 84 -7.82 -13.18 -3.00
N ARG A 85 -7.33 -11.95 -3.08
CA ARG A 85 -7.77 -10.85 -2.21
C ARG A 85 -9.23 -10.48 -2.47
N ALA A 86 -9.62 -10.34 -3.75
CA ALA A 86 -11.00 -10.04 -4.12
C ALA A 86 -11.99 -11.12 -3.64
N GLU A 87 -11.55 -12.38 -3.55
CA GLU A 87 -12.35 -13.46 -2.98
C GLU A 87 -12.63 -13.25 -1.49
N ILE A 88 -11.63 -12.86 -0.70
CA ILE A 88 -11.84 -12.50 0.72
C ILE A 88 -12.86 -11.37 0.83
N ASP A 89 -12.69 -10.30 0.06
CA ASP A 89 -13.58 -9.15 0.10
C ASP A 89 -15.03 -9.56 -0.25
N ARG A 90 -15.21 -10.48 -1.22
CA ARG A 90 -16.52 -11.04 -1.57
C ARG A 90 -17.15 -11.80 -0.41
N GLN A 91 -16.39 -12.65 0.28
CA GLN A 91 -16.89 -13.42 1.43
C GLN A 91 -17.28 -12.50 2.60
N LEU A 92 -16.50 -11.44 2.85
CA LEU A 92 -16.78 -10.47 3.92
C LEU A 92 -18.00 -9.58 3.63
N LEU A 93 -18.29 -9.31 2.34
CA LEU A 93 -19.44 -8.51 1.90
C LEU A 93 -20.70 -9.35 1.67
N ALA A 94 -20.63 -10.67 1.81
CA ALA A 94 -21.79 -11.55 1.65
C ALA A 94 -22.88 -11.23 2.69
N PRO A 95 -24.19 -11.26 2.32
CA PRO A 95 -25.28 -10.98 3.26
C PRO A 95 -25.32 -11.92 4.45
N GLN A 96 -24.82 -13.15 4.29
CA GLN A 96 -24.65 -14.14 5.35
C GLN A 96 -23.16 -14.48 5.44
N PHE A 97 -22.58 -14.25 6.61
CA PHE A 97 -21.19 -14.58 6.86
C PHE A 97 -21.00 -16.09 6.97
N ASP A 98 -20.15 -16.66 6.09
CA ASP A 98 -19.75 -18.05 6.12
C ASP A 98 -18.28 -18.15 6.61
N PRO A 99 -18.04 -18.63 7.85
CA PRO A 99 -16.70 -18.75 8.39
C PRO A 99 -15.87 -19.85 7.69
N VAL A 100 -16.50 -20.86 7.09
CA VAL A 100 -15.80 -21.94 6.40
C VAL A 100 -15.30 -21.43 5.06
N ALA A 101 -16.17 -20.80 4.27
CA ALA A 101 -15.82 -20.18 2.99
C ALA A 101 -14.77 -19.06 3.17
N THR A 102 -14.94 -18.21 4.20
CA THR A 102 -13.97 -17.14 4.51
C THR A 102 -12.59 -17.72 4.85
N ARG A 103 -12.54 -18.78 5.65
CA ARG A 103 -11.28 -19.46 5.99
C ARG A 103 -10.60 -20.05 4.76
N ALA A 104 -11.35 -20.67 3.85
CA ALA A 104 -10.83 -21.18 2.59
C ALA A 104 -10.25 -20.05 1.72
N ALA A 105 -10.94 -18.92 1.59
CA ALA A 105 -10.46 -17.76 0.86
C ALA A 105 -9.16 -17.21 1.46
N MET A 106 -9.04 -17.13 2.80
CA MET A 106 -7.81 -16.73 3.48
C MET A 106 -6.65 -17.69 3.25
N GLN A 107 -6.91 -18.99 3.17
CA GLN A 107 -5.89 -20.00 2.84
C GLN A 107 -5.39 -19.82 1.39
N GLN A 108 -6.30 -19.61 0.44
CA GLN A 108 -5.96 -19.34 -0.96
C GLN A 108 -5.13 -18.04 -1.10
N TRP A 109 -5.53 -16.98 -0.42
CA TRP A 109 -4.77 -15.74 -0.41
C TRP A 109 -3.36 -15.93 0.14
N ARG A 110 -3.20 -16.65 1.25
CA ARG A 110 -1.89 -16.95 1.83
C ARG A 110 -1.01 -17.76 0.88
N ALA A 111 -1.58 -18.76 0.19
CA ALA A 111 -0.84 -19.52 -0.82
C ALA A 111 -0.39 -18.63 -1.98
N ALA A 112 -1.28 -17.78 -2.52
CA ALA A 112 -0.95 -16.83 -3.58
C ALA A 112 0.10 -15.79 -3.13
N TRP A 113 0.03 -15.32 -1.88
CA TRP A 113 1.03 -14.44 -1.28
C TRP A 113 2.42 -15.08 -1.25
N ASN A 114 2.52 -16.32 -0.81
CA ASN A 114 3.81 -17.04 -0.75
C ASN A 114 4.44 -17.19 -2.14
N VAL A 115 3.62 -17.52 -3.16
CA VAL A 115 4.10 -17.59 -4.55
C VAL A 115 4.58 -16.24 -5.05
N PHE A 116 3.80 -15.18 -4.80
CA PHE A 116 4.20 -13.82 -5.20
C PHE A 116 5.50 -13.38 -4.51
N VAL A 117 5.61 -13.57 -3.19
CA VAL A 117 6.82 -13.18 -2.44
C VAL A 117 8.03 -13.97 -2.93
N GLY A 118 7.89 -15.27 -3.20
CA GLY A 118 8.98 -16.10 -3.74
C GLY A 118 9.47 -15.56 -5.09
N THR A 119 8.58 -15.46 -6.07
CA THR A 119 8.94 -14.99 -7.43
C THR A 119 9.47 -13.55 -7.45
N PHE A 120 8.93 -12.67 -6.61
CA PHE A 120 9.40 -11.30 -6.52
C PHE A 120 10.76 -11.21 -5.81
N SER A 121 11.00 -12.05 -4.79
CA SER A 121 12.30 -12.12 -4.12
C SER A 121 13.41 -12.59 -5.05
N ASP A 122 13.14 -13.57 -5.93
CA ASP A 122 14.08 -14.01 -6.94
C ASP A 122 14.47 -12.87 -7.89
N ALA A 123 13.48 -12.10 -8.36
CA ALA A 123 13.71 -10.92 -9.19
C ALA A 123 14.55 -9.84 -8.46
N LEU A 124 14.31 -9.64 -7.16
CA LEU A 124 15.10 -8.73 -6.34
C LEU A 124 16.55 -9.19 -6.19
N VAL A 125 16.78 -10.48 -5.95
CA VAL A 125 18.14 -11.05 -5.84
C VAL A 125 18.90 -10.84 -7.15
N GLU A 126 18.26 -11.09 -8.29
CA GLU A 126 18.84 -10.85 -9.61
C GLU A 126 19.20 -9.36 -9.83
N ALA A 127 18.28 -8.46 -9.45
CA ALA A 127 18.51 -7.02 -9.52
C ALA A 127 19.67 -6.56 -8.60
N MET A 128 19.74 -7.09 -7.37
CA MET A 128 20.83 -6.80 -6.43
C MET A 128 22.18 -7.36 -6.92
N GLY A 129 22.18 -8.47 -7.65
CA GLY A 129 23.36 -9.05 -8.28
C GLY A 129 24.03 -8.12 -9.30
N ARG A 130 23.29 -7.19 -9.91
CA ARG A 130 23.80 -6.20 -10.88
C ARG A 130 24.35 -4.93 -10.26
N LEU A 131 24.16 -4.73 -8.97
CA LEU A 131 24.67 -3.55 -8.26
C LEU A 131 26.16 -3.64 -8.01
N SER A 132 26.79 -2.47 -8.01
CA SER A 132 28.18 -2.32 -7.53
C SER A 132 28.30 -2.67 -6.04
N PRO A 133 29.49 -2.95 -5.52
CA PRO A 133 29.70 -3.13 -4.08
C PRO A 133 29.26 -1.91 -3.24
N ALA A 134 29.37 -0.71 -3.80
CA ALA A 134 28.92 0.52 -3.16
C ALA A 134 27.39 0.60 -3.11
N GLY A 135 26.70 0.27 -4.23
CA GLY A 135 25.24 0.21 -4.28
C GLY A 135 24.65 -0.81 -3.31
N ARG A 136 25.23 -2.01 -3.20
CA ARG A 136 24.80 -3.00 -2.21
C ARG A 136 24.95 -2.52 -0.77
N ARG A 137 26.05 -1.81 -0.43
CA ARG A 137 26.21 -1.19 0.89
C ARG A 137 25.17 -0.10 1.15
N ALA A 138 24.87 0.72 0.15
CA ALA A 138 23.83 1.74 0.27
C ALA A 138 22.44 1.15 0.59
N LEU A 139 22.09 -0.02 0.04
CA LEU A 139 20.85 -0.72 0.38
C LEU A 139 20.80 -1.18 1.84
N VAL A 140 21.91 -1.74 2.35
CA VAL A 140 21.98 -2.20 3.76
C VAL A 140 21.88 -1.04 4.75
N SER A 141 22.57 0.08 4.47
CA SER A 141 22.49 1.28 5.31
C SER A 141 21.11 1.97 5.30
N ALA A 142 20.29 1.65 4.30
CA ALA A 142 18.93 2.17 4.18
C ALA A 142 17.89 1.38 4.99
N ALA A 143 18.20 0.14 5.39
CA ALA A 143 17.33 -0.62 6.27
C ALA A 143 17.21 0.11 7.62
N PRO A 144 15.99 0.36 8.13
CA PRO A 144 15.85 0.90 9.47
C PRO A 144 16.46 -0.12 10.43
N HIS A 145 17.61 0.23 11.00
CA HIS A 145 18.14 -0.54 12.09
C HIS A 145 17.12 -0.42 13.23
N GLN A 146 16.39 -1.49 13.51
CA GLN A 146 15.79 -1.66 14.82
C GLN A 146 16.97 -1.64 15.79
N ARG A 147 17.23 -0.48 16.43
CA ARG A 147 18.06 -0.48 17.61
C ARG A 147 17.39 -1.40 18.61
N PRO A 148 18.06 -2.43 19.10
CA PRO A 148 17.64 -3.09 20.32
C PRO A 148 18.03 -2.15 21.46
N ASP A 149 17.19 -1.13 21.71
CA ASP A 149 17.28 -0.36 22.93
C ASP A 149 16.56 -1.18 24.01
N LEU A 150 17.35 -1.96 24.73
CA LEU A 150 17.01 -2.45 26.06
C LEU A 150 17.27 -1.34 27.07
#